data_8f08dee39a955d63eccbfdc7d3d48715
#
_entry.id   8f08dee39a955d63eccbfdc7d3d48715
#
_cell.length_a   1.000
_cell.length_b   1.000
_cell.length_c   1.000
_cell.angle_alpha   90.00
_cell.angle_beta   90.00
_cell.angle_gamma   90.00
#
_symmetry.space_group_name_H-M   'P 1'
#
loop_
_entity.id
_entity.type
_entity.pdbx_description
1 polymer ?
#
loop_
_entity_poly.entity_id
_entity_poly.type
_entity_poly.pdbx_seq_one_letter_code
_entity_poly.pdbx_strand_id
1 'polypeptide(L)'
;MAKLKHMFKKTAVLFRDREDRNQEKKEPSAPEGLWLKCPKCGEVVYRDDVKAHGYVCPKCEGYFRIGTRTRIRMVADTGTFQEWFTDLETENPLEYPGYEEKIADLQEKTKLHEAVTVGKCMVNGLETVLGVCDARFLMGSMGYVVGEKITRAFERATEEKLPVVLFTSSGGARMQEGIVSLMQMAKTSAAIRKHSEAGLFYLPVLTDPTTGGVTASFAMLGDVILAEPGALIGFAGPRVIAQTIGQKLPEGFQRAEFLVEKGIIDGVVERQELKETVWKLLNIHQDALQYIHYGDTQNVENLPEIRNSRGKAAGCDKKELTAWKRVEISRSKERPTTLSYVQQVFDDFLELHGDRAFWDDGAVIGGIAMFGGQPVTVIGQQKGKNVKENIYRNFGMASPEGYRKALRLMKQAEKFGRPVVTFVDTPGAACGIEAEERGQGEAIARNLLEMSGIQTPMVSILIGEGGSGGALGLAVTDEVWMMENATYSILSPEGFASILWKDGKRAKEASEVMKITAKDLKKLQIIEKVIREPEPANEENLPEIAEEIREDLDGFLRKSCQKTREQIVEERYERFRRM
;
A
#
# COMPACT_ATOMS: atom_id res chain seq x y z
N MET A 1 -46.47 19.24 55.07
CA MET A 1 -45.11 19.67 54.51
C MET A 1 -44.38 20.63 55.46
N ALA A 2 -44.44 20.44 56.78
CA ALA A 2 -43.80 21.33 57.77
C ALA A 2 -42.77 20.59 58.67
N LYS A 3 -42.55 19.28 58.51
CA LYS A 3 -41.61 18.49 59.33
C LYS A 3 -40.25 18.17 58.66
N LEU A 4 -40.05 18.54 57.41
CA LEU A 4 -38.77 18.29 56.71
C LEU A 4 -37.80 19.50 56.73
N LYS A 5 -38.23 20.69 57.11
CA LYS A 5 -37.38 21.89 57.19
C LYS A 5 -36.52 22.01 58.47
N HIS A 6 -36.77 21.19 59.50
CA HIS A 6 -36.02 21.25 60.77
C HIS A 6 -34.85 20.23 60.82
N MET A 7 -34.80 19.27 59.91
CA MET A 7 -33.67 18.26 59.89
C MET A 7 -32.41 18.78 59.23
N PHE A 8 -32.51 19.77 58.36
CA PHE A 8 -31.31 20.30 57.65
C PHE A 8 -30.61 21.46 58.37
N LYS A 9 -31.22 22.02 59.44
CA LYS A 9 -30.55 23.07 60.23
C LYS A 9 -29.61 22.56 61.32
N LYS A 10 -29.65 21.28 61.70
CA LYS A 10 -28.76 20.69 62.72
C LYS A 10 -27.46 20.11 62.13
N THR A 11 -27.38 19.89 60.83
CA THR A 11 -26.17 19.35 60.16
C THR A 11 -25.20 20.45 59.76
N ALA A 12 -25.61 21.70 59.62
CA ALA A 12 -24.76 22.81 59.22
C ALA A 12 -23.86 23.39 60.33
N VAL A 13 -24.13 23.04 61.59
CA VAL A 13 -23.32 23.53 62.75
C VAL A 13 -22.21 22.55 63.14
N LEU A 14 -22.27 21.29 62.66
CA LEU A 14 -21.24 20.27 62.95
C LEU A 14 -20.08 20.22 61.93
N PHE A 15 -20.17 21.06 60.90
CA PHE A 15 -19.11 21.10 59.86
C PHE A 15 -18.17 22.33 59.99
N ARG A 16 -18.34 23.19 61.00
CA ARG A 16 -17.51 24.39 61.16
C ARG A 16 -16.30 24.23 62.08
N ASP A 17 -16.20 23.13 62.85
CA ASP A 17 -15.09 22.90 63.78
C ASP A 17 -14.12 21.76 63.36
N ARG A 18 -14.04 21.44 62.06
CA ARG A 18 -13.14 20.41 61.50
C ARG A 18 -12.22 20.90 60.40
N GLU A 19 -12.10 22.20 60.18
CA GLU A 19 -11.25 22.74 59.12
C GLU A 19 -9.75 22.91 59.50
N ASP A 20 -9.33 22.57 60.73
CA ASP A 20 -7.94 22.80 61.15
C ASP A 20 -7.15 21.52 61.53
N ARG A 21 -7.52 20.36 61.02
CA ARG A 21 -6.68 19.13 61.14
C ARG A 21 -6.78 18.22 59.91
N ASN A 22 -6.67 18.74 58.71
CA ASN A 22 -6.29 17.94 57.55
C ASN A 22 -4.85 18.26 57.16
N GLN A 23 -3.89 17.72 57.90
CA GLN A 23 -2.66 17.32 57.30
C GLN A 23 -3.06 16.30 56.23
N GLU A 24 -2.94 16.70 54.96
CA GLU A 24 -3.08 15.83 53.81
C GLU A 24 -2.21 14.58 54.03
N LYS A 25 -2.84 13.47 54.40
CA LYS A 25 -2.28 12.17 54.10
C LYS A 25 -2.25 12.11 52.59
N LYS A 26 -1.12 12.48 51.99
CA LYS A 26 -0.81 12.10 50.60
C LYS A 26 -1.03 10.60 50.56
N GLU A 27 -2.16 10.19 49.95
CA GLU A 27 -2.28 8.79 49.52
C GLU A 27 -1.01 8.48 48.74
N PRO A 28 -0.36 7.34 49.00
CA PRO A 28 0.80 6.97 48.24
C PRO A 28 0.40 6.82 46.79
N SER A 29 0.57 7.88 46.01
CA SER A 29 0.39 7.78 44.54
C SER A 29 1.57 6.94 44.08
N ALA A 30 1.26 5.75 43.56
CA ALA A 30 2.29 4.97 42.88
C ALA A 30 2.91 5.86 41.78
N PRO A 31 4.24 5.93 41.66
CA PRO A 31 4.89 6.73 40.64
C PRO A 31 4.28 6.41 39.27
N GLU A 32 3.88 7.44 38.54
CA GLU A 32 3.28 7.27 37.22
C GLU A 32 4.19 6.41 36.33
N GLY A 33 3.63 5.36 35.74
CA GLY A 33 4.34 4.52 34.78
C GLY A 33 5.01 3.27 35.32
N LEU A 34 4.87 2.89 36.61
CA LEU A 34 5.34 1.60 37.14
C LEU A 34 4.48 0.41 36.72
N TRP A 35 3.22 0.65 36.40
CA TRP A 35 2.26 -0.39 36.05
C TRP A 35 1.79 -0.24 34.60
N LEU A 36 1.67 -1.37 33.90
CA LEU A 36 1.17 -1.46 32.54
C LEU A 36 -0.08 -2.33 32.51
N LYS A 37 -1.10 -1.89 31.76
CA LYS A 37 -2.26 -2.72 31.46
C LYS A 37 -1.95 -3.55 30.22
N CYS A 38 -2.05 -4.88 30.34
CA CYS A 38 -1.83 -5.77 29.21
C CYS A 38 -2.91 -5.56 28.13
N PRO A 39 -2.55 -5.37 26.86
CA PRO A 39 -3.52 -5.15 25.79
C PRO A 39 -4.33 -6.41 25.44
N LYS A 40 -3.82 -7.62 25.78
CA LYS A 40 -4.46 -8.91 25.49
C LYS A 40 -5.40 -9.35 26.61
N CYS A 41 -4.91 -9.48 27.85
CA CYS A 41 -5.73 -9.98 28.97
C CYS A 41 -6.34 -8.88 29.85
N GLY A 42 -5.96 -7.61 29.68
CA GLY A 42 -6.46 -6.49 30.47
C GLY A 42 -5.89 -6.37 31.89
N GLU A 43 -5.07 -7.35 32.32
CA GLU A 43 -4.44 -7.37 33.64
C GLU A 43 -3.39 -6.29 33.79
N VAL A 44 -3.25 -5.80 35.02
CA VAL A 44 -2.20 -4.84 35.39
C VAL A 44 -0.95 -5.60 35.81
N VAL A 45 0.17 -5.30 35.16
CA VAL A 45 1.46 -5.96 35.35
C VAL A 45 2.54 -4.92 35.64
N TYR A 46 3.58 -5.31 36.38
CA TYR A 46 4.68 -4.42 36.70
C TYR A 46 5.57 -4.19 35.49
N ARG A 47 5.92 -2.93 35.20
CA ARG A 47 6.67 -2.55 33.99
C ARG A 47 8.02 -3.26 33.89
N ASP A 48 8.74 -3.40 34.99
CA ASP A 48 10.08 -3.97 34.94
C ASP A 48 10.04 -5.49 34.75
N ASP A 49 8.99 -6.17 35.24
CA ASP A 49 8.75 -7.58 34.91
C ASP A 49 8.47 -7.76 33.43
N VAL A 50 7.65 -6.88 32.84
CA VAL A 50 7.38 -6.88 31.41
C VAL A 50 8.65 -6.65 30.59
N LYS A 51 9.53 -5.71 31.01
CA LYS A 51 10.83 -5.48 30.35
C LYS A 51 11.76 -6.69 30.48
N ALA A 52 11.85 -7.29 31.68
CA ALA A 52 12.66 -8.47 31.94
C ALA A 52 12.22 -9.67 31.06
N HIS A 53 10.91 -9.76 30.75
CA HIS A 53 10.35 -10.79 29.87
C HIS A 53 10.31 -10.36 28.39
N GLY A 54 11.19 -9.43 27.94
CA GLY A 54 11.25 -9.00 26.55
C GLY A 54 10.00 -8.27 26.05
N TYR A 55 9.29 -7.56 26.94
CA TYR A 55 8.01 -6.89 26.65
C TYR A 55 6.87 -7.87 26.29
N VAL A 56 6.89 -9.06 26.91
CA VAL A 56 5.81 -10.04 26.88
C VAL A 56 5.11 -10.04 28.23
N CYS A 57 3.81 -10.20 28.27
CA CYS A 57 3.03 -10.24 29.51
C CYS A 57 3.34 -11.51 30.30
N PRO A 58 3.80 -11.43 31.55
CA PRO A 58 4.12 -12.61 32.35
C PRO A 58 2.88 -13.45 32.75
N LYS A 59 1.66 -12.95 32.49
CA LYS A 59 0.41 -13.64 32.84
C LYS A 59 -0.25 -14.37 31.66
N CYS A 60 -0.19 -13.81 30.45
CA CYS A 60 -0.94 -14.34 29.30
C CYS A 60 -0.09 -14.46 28.04
N GLU A 61 1.22 -14.20 28.13
CA GLU A 61 2.16 -14.23 27.00
C GLU A 61 1.79 -13.27 25.85
N GLY A 62 0.93 -12.29 26.13
CA GLY A 62 0.55 -11.26 25.17
C GLY A 62 1.69 -10.27 24.95
N TYR A 63 1.94 -9.92 23.69
CA TYR A 63 3.00 -9.03 23.27
C TYR A 63 2.61 -7.56 23.47
N PHE A 64 3.47 -6.79 24.13
CA PHE A 64 3.37 -5.34 24.15
C PHE A 64 4.03 -4.76 22.90
N ARG A 65 3.42 -3.71 22.32
CA ARG A 65 4.08 -2.93 21.29
C ARG A 65 5.31 -2.24 21.86
N ILE A 66 6.42 -2.32 21.15
CA ILE A 66 7.68 -1.69 21.56
C ILE A 66 8.09 -0.63 20.54
N GLY A 67 8.74 0.44 21.02
CA GLY A 67 9.22 1.49 20.14
C GLY A 67 10.55 1.15 19.48
N THR A 68 10.87 1.88 18.45
CA THR A 68 12.05 1.73 17.59
C THR A 68 13.35 1.55 18.36
N ARG A 69 13.66 2.43 19.32
CA ARG A 69 14.92 2.34 20.10
C ARG A 69 15.03 1.04 20.91
N THR A 70 13.90 0.50 21.37
CA THR A 70 13.88 -0.78 22.08
C THR A 70 14.12 -1.93 21.12
N ARG A 71 13.46 -1.92 19.95
CA ARG A 71 13.66 -2.95 18.91
C ARG A 71 15.11 -2.98 18.44
N ILE A 72 15.70 -1.83 18.13
CA ILE A 72 17.10 -1.73 17.71
C ILE A 72 18.02 -2.35 18.76
N ARG A 73 17.85 -2.02 20.05
CA ARG A 73 18.66 -2.59 21.14
C ARG A 73 18.50 -4.10 21.33
N MET A 74 17.36 -4.67 20.91
CA MET A 74 17.12 -6.12 20.98
C MET A 74 17.80 -6.90 19.86
N VAL A 75 18.02 -6.27 18.72
CA VAL A 75 18.50 -6.93 17.51
C VAL A 75 19.94 -6.54 17.16
N ALA A 76 20.25 -5.26 17.13
CA ALA A 76 21.58 -4.77 16.79
C ALA A 76 22.58 -4.97 17.93
N ASP A 77 23.85 -5.13 17.58
CA ASP A 77 24.94 -5.12 18.55
C ASP A 77 25.10 -3.73 19.16
N THR A 78 25.44 -3.68 20.45
CA THR A 78 25.47 -2.45 21.20
C THR A 78 26.39 -1.41 20.56
N GLY A 79 25.85 -0.22 20.27
CA GLY A 79 26.61 0.92 19.73
C GLY A 79 26.91 0.84 18.23
N THR A 80 26.46 -0.18 17.50
CA THR A 80 26.75 -0.33 16.06
C THR A 80 25.73 0.33 15.14
N PHE A 81 24.53 0.65 15.63
CA PHE A 81 23.47 1.24 14.80
C PHE A 81 23.79 2.68 14.42
N GLN A 82 23.87 2.94 13.12
CA GLN A 82 24.07 4.26 12.53
C GLN A 82 22.83 4.63 11.75
N GLU A 83 22.04 5.58 12.24
CA GLU A 83 20.81 6.03 11.60
C GLU A 83 21.11 6.78 10.30
N TRP A 84 20.30 6.51 9.26
CA TRP A 84 20.38 7.14 7.95
C TRP A 84 19.18 8.05 7.68
N PHE A 85 19.35 9.06 6.82
CA PHE A 85 18.28 9.90 6.27
C PHE A 85 17.43 10.60 7.34
N THR A 86 18.12 11.23 8.32
CA THR A 86 17.48 11.98 9.41
C THR A 86 17.03 13.38 9.01
N ASP A 87 17.43 13.84 7.84
CA ASP A 87 17.18 15.16 7.26
C ASP A 87 15.90 15.25 6.43
N LEU A 88 15.20 14.13 6.21
CA LEU A 88 13.95 14.11 5.45
C LEU A 88 12.80 14.64 6.28
N GLU A 89 12.10 15.64 5.76
CA GLU A 89 10.94 16.27 6.38
C GLU A 89 9.63 15.85 5.73
N THR A 90 8.58 15.71 6.54
CA THR A 90 7.24 15.35 6.07
C THR A 90 6.57 16.57 5.43
N GLU A 91 6.13 16.41 4.19
CA GLU A 91 5.35 17.41 3.45
C GLU A 91 3.85 17.14 3.58
N ASN A 92 3.05 18.15 3.22
CA ASN A 92 1.58 18.07 3.18
C ASN A 92 1.06 18.21 1.74
N PRO A 93 1.23 17.17 0.89
CA PRO A 93 0.99 17.28 -0.55
C PRO A 93 -0.48 17.51 -0.93
N LEU A 94 -1.41 17.22 -0.02
CA LEU A 94 -2.84 17.45 -0.22
C LEU A 94 -3.37 18.69 0.51
N GLU A 95 -2.50 19.47 1.16
CA GLU A 95 -2.90 20.58 2.02
C GLU A 95 -3.96 20.13 3.05
N TYR A 96 -3.78 18.90 3.61
CA TYR A 96 -4.74 18.33 4.56
C TYR A 96 -4.75 19.15 5.86
N PRO A 97 -5.92 19.66 6.29
CA PRO A 97 -6.00 20.57 7.44
C PRO A 97 -5.50 19.93 8.74
N GLY A 98 -4.63 20.63 9.47
CA GLY A 98 -4.09 20.20 10.77
C GLY A 98 -3.08 19.05 10.69
N TYR A 99 -2.58 18.72 9.50
CA TYR A 99 -1.63 17.62 9.34
C TYR A 99 -0.24 17.99 9.85
N GLU A 100 0.25 19.18 9.54
CA GLU A 100 1.56 19.67 9.95
C GLU A 100 1.65 19.80 11.47
N GLU A 101 0.63 20.38 12.12
CA GLU A 101 0.56 20.47 13.58
C GLU A 101 0.53 19.07 14.23
N LYS A 102 -0.17 18.12 13.59
CA LYS A 102 -0.22 16.73 14.05
C LYS A 102 1.13 16.04 13.97
N ILE A 103 1.88 16.27 12.90
CA ILE A 103 3.25 15.76 12.72
C ILE A 103 4.17 16.33 13.80
N ALA A 104 4.16 17.66 14.00
CA ALA A 104 4.99 18.33 15.01
C ALA A 104 4.69 17.81 16.44
N ASP A 105 3.41 17.67 16.81
CA ASP A 105 2.97 17.09 18.08
C ASP A 105 3.49 15.66 18.29
N LEU A 106 3.46 14.83 17.25
CA LEU A 106 3.96 13.46 17.31
C LEU A 106 5.48 13.39 17.39
N GLN A 107 6.21 14.23 16.67
CA GLN A 107 7.66 14.36 16.78
C GLN A 107 8.07 14.74 18.20
N GLU A 108 7.37 15.71 18.79
CA GLU A 108 7.64 16.10 20.18
C GLU A 108 7.36 14.97 21.18
N LYS A 109 6.22 14.30 21.08
CA LYS A 109 5.80 13.23 22.00
C LYS A 109 6.61 11.95 21.87
N THR A 110 6.92 11.54 20.65
CA THR A 110 7.58 10.25 20.40
C THR A 110 9.09 10.34 20.32
N LYS A 111 9.62 11.55 20.07
CA LYS A 111 11.03 11.81 19.73
C LYS A 111 11.50 11.03 18.50
N LEU A 112 10.57 10.79 17.57
CA LEU A 112 10.82 10.19 16.25
C LEU A 112 10.68 11.28 15.20
N HIS A 113 11.50 11.25 14.17
CA HIS A 113 11.34 12.14 13.00
C HIS A 113 10.16 11.69 12.15
N GLU A 114 10.00 10.38 11.98
CA GLU A 114 8.93 9.76 11.20
C GLU A 114 8.65 8.32 11.69
N ALA A 115 7.64 7.67 11.12
CA ALA A 115 7.17 6.34 11.50
C ALA A 115 8.15 5.19 11.18
N VAL A 116 9.25 5.45 10.51
CA VAL A 116 10.32 4.47 10.27
C VAL A 116 11.69 5.07 10.60
N THR A 117 12.53 4.27 11.23
CA THR A 117 13.95 4.54 11.41
C THR A 117 14.74 3.47 10.65
N VAL A 118 15.68 3.87 9.81
CA VAL A 118 16.53 2.99 9.02
C VAL A 118 18.00 3.32 9.25
N GLY A 119 18.87 2.33 9.15
CA GLY A 119 20.30 2.54 9.33
C GLY A 119 21.10 1.25 9.18
N LYS A 120 22.42 1.37 9.20
CA LYS A 120 23.36 0.24 9.18
C LYS A 120 23.69 -0.19 10.61
N CYS A 121 23.80 -1.50 10.83
CA CYS A 121 24.24 -2.05 12.12
C CYS A 121 24.93 -3.40 11.94
N MET A 122 25.38 -3.97 13.05
CA MET A 122 25.82 -5.36 13.14
C MET A 122 24.80 -6.19 13.94
N VAL A 123 24.61 -7.44 13.55
CA VAL A 123 23.85 -8.46 14.28
C VAL A 123 24.78 -9.64 14.51
N ASN A 124 25.22 -9.84 15.75
CA ASN A 124 26.26 -10.80 16.11
C ASN A 124 27.48 -10.74 15.18
N GLY A 125 27.95 -9.51 14.89
CA GLY A 125 29.12 -9.25 14.05
C GLY A 125 28.89 -9.22 12.53
N LEU A 126 27.66 -9.51 12.03
CA LEU A 126 27.33 -9.41 10.61
C LEU A 126 26.71 -8.06 10.26
N GLU A 127 27.25 -7.40 9.25
CA GLU A 127 26.71 -6.13 8.75
C GLU A 127 25.34 -6.33 8.07
N THR A 128 24.40 -5.45 8.39
CA THR A 128 23.08 -5.42 7.76
C THR A 128 22.48 -4.01 7.79
N VAL A 129 21.56 -3.75 6.90
CA VAL A 129 20.66 -2.58 7.00
C VAL A 129 19.45 -2.98 7.82
N LEU A 130 19.21 -2.25 8.92
CA LEU A 130 18.08 -2.48 9.82
C LEU A 130 17.08 -1.34 9.70
N GLY A 131 15.82 -1.68 9.40
CA GLY A 131 14.70 -0.76 9.45
C GLY A 131 13.69 -1.17 10.52
N VAL A 132 13.12 -0.19 11.21
CA VAL A 132 12.10 -0.42 12.25
C VAL A 132 10.97 0.59 12.10
N CYS A 133 9.77 0.10 11.79
CA CYS A 133 8.54 0.89 11.83
C CYS A 133 8.03 1.06 13.26
N ASP A 134 7.39 2.19 13.56
CA ASP A 134 6.90 2.52 14.90
C ASP A 134 5.44 3.00 14.86
N ALA A 135 4.56 2.17 15.38
CA ALA A 135 3.11 2.46 15.41
C ALA A 135 2.73 3.66 16.30
N ARG A 136 3.63 4.18 17.13
CA ARG A 136 3.39 5.38 17.94
C ARG A 136 3.29 6.65 17.09
N PHE A 137 3.91 6.64 15.90
CA PHE A 137 3.84 7.74 14.94
C PHE A 137 2.78 7.41 13.88
N LEU A 138 1.62 8.06 13.92
CA LEU A 138 0.47 7.84 13.01
C LEU A 138 0.17 6.37 12.72
N MET A 139 0.19 5.52 13.75
CA MET A 139 -0.01 4.07 13.60
C MET A 139 1.00 3.40 12.63
N GLY A 140 2.20 3.94 12.48
CA GLY A 140 3.20 3.40 11.58
C GLY A 140 2.85 3.54 10.10
N SER A 141 1.91 4.42 9.74
CA SER A 141 1.41 4.54 8.37
C SER A 141 2.48 5.04 7.42
N MET A 142 2.51 4.45 6.21
CA MET A 142 3.44 4.81 5.16
C MET A 142 2.97 6.07 4.43
N GLY A 143 3.65 7.18 4.65
CA GLY A 143 3.61 8.39 3.83
C GLY A 143 4.85 8.52 2.96
N TYR A 144 5.02 9.67 2.32
CA TYR A 144 6.16 9.97 1.43
C TYR A 144 7.51 9.69 2.12
N VAL A 145 7.74 10.26 3.31
CA VAL A 145 9.04 10.11 4.00
C VAL A 145 9.31 8.67 4.43
N VAL A 146 8.28 7.92 4.85
CA VAL A 146 8.45 6.50 5.16
C VAL A 146 8.83 5.71 3.91
N GLY A 147 8.13 5.91 2.80
CA GLY A 147 8.46 5.28 1.53
C GLY A 147 9.84 5.67 1.02
N GLU A 148 10.19 6.94 1.11
CA GLU A 148 11.50 7.46 0.71
C GLU A 148 12.65 6.87 1.54
N LYS A 149 12.52 6.83 2.87
CA LYS A 149 13.53 6.22 3.76
C LYS A 149 13.74 4.74 3.45
N ILE A 150 12.65 3.99 3.24
CA ILE A 150 12.73 2.56 2.88
C ILE A 150 13.38 2.41 1.50
N THR A 151 12.96 3.18 0.51
CA THR A 151 13.54 3.15 -0.84
C THR A 151 15.04 3.42 -0.82
N ARG A 152 15.47 4.53 -0.21
CA ARG A 152 16.90 4.86 -0.07
C ARG A 152 17.68 3.83 0.74
N ALA A 153 17.04 3.20 1.73
CA ALA A 153 17.69 2.13 2.50
C ALA A 153 18.01 0.91 1.61
N PHE A 154 17.08 0.52 0.72
CA PHE A 154 17.30 -0.55 -0.25
C PHE A 154 18.30 -0.15 -1.33
N GLU A 155 18.22 1.07 -1.88
CA GLU A 155 19.18 1.59 -2.86
C GLU A 155 20.60 1.54 -2.29
N ARG A 156 20.82 2.10 -1.11
CA ARG A 156 22.12 2.12 -0.45
C ARG A 156 22.58 0.73 -0.02
N ALA A 157 21.68 -0.11 0.46
CA ALA A 157 21.98 -1.51 0.75
C ALA A 157 22.47 -2.25 -0.50
N THR A 158 21.87 -1.97 -1.65
CA THR A 158 22.28 -2.54 -2.95
C THR A 158 23.68 -2.07 -3.35
N GLU A 159 23.97 -0.78 -3.22
CA GLU A 159 25.30 -0.20 -3.48
C GLU A 159 26.39 -0.77 -2.55
N GLU A 160 26.08 -0.89 -1.24
CA GLU A 160 26.99 -1.42 -0.23
C GLU A 160 27.01 -2.97 -0.18
N LYS A 161 26.18 -3.65 -1.00
CA LYS A 161 26.00 -5.12 -1.04
C LYS A 161 25.63 -5.70 0.32
N LEU A 162 24.69 -5.07 1.02
CA LEU A 162 24.25 -5.47 2.34
C LEU A 162 22.86 -6.11 2.30
N PRO A 163 22.59 -7.12 3.15
CA PRO A 163 21.23 -7.61 3.38
C PRO A 163 20.38 -6.55 4.11
N VAL A 164 19.07 -6.65 3.97
CA VAL A 164 18.11 -5.75 4.66
C VAL A 164 17.23 -6.57 5.61
N VAL A 165 17.09 -6.09 6.84
CA VAL A 165 16.13 -6.60 7.84
C VAL A 165 15.17 -5.47 8.19
N LEU A 166 13.86 -5.68 8.03
CA LEU A 166 12.87 -4.64 8.26
C LEU A 166 11.74 -5.12 9.20
N PHE A 167 11.67 -4.55 10.40
CA PHE A 167 10.58 -4.78 11.34
C PHE A 167 9.39 -3.88 10.96
N THR A 168 8.29 -4.48 10.53
CA THR A 168 7.08 -3.76 10.13
C THR A 168 6.13 -3.58 11.31
N SER A 169 5.51 -2.41 11.40
CA SER A 169 4.41 -2.13 12.33
C SER A 169 3.60 -0.97 11.75
N SER A 170 2.47 -1.26 11.09
CA SER A 170 1.76 -0.25 10.32
C SER A 170 0.26 -0.52 10.19
N GLY A 171 -0.51 0.57 10.24
CA GLY A 171 -1.93 0.58 9.86
C GLY A 171 -2.19 0.70 8.36
N GLY A 172 -1.14 0.75 7.51
CA GLY A 172 -1.25 0.85 6.06
C GLY A 172 -0.72 2.17 5.48
N ALA A 173 -1.20 2.54 4.30
CA ALA A 173 -0.83 3.80 3.65
C ALA A 173 -1.43 5.02 4.37
N ARG A 174 -0.69 6.13 4.41
CA ARG A 174 -1.06 7.37 5.12
C ARG A 174 -2.12 8.15 4.36
N MET A 175 -3.35 8.13 4.85
CA MET A 175 -4.51 8.72 4.17
C MET A 175 -4.43 10.24 4.00
N GLN A 176 -3.75 10.95 4.91
CA GLN A 176 -3.56 12.40 4.84
C GLN A 176 -2.70 12.82 3.65
N GLU A 177 -1.82 11.96 3.18
CA GLU A 177 -1.00 12.17 1.99
C GLU A 177 -1.63 11.53 0.72
N GLY A 178 -2.79 10.89 0.86
CA GLY A 178 -3.63 10.38 -0.24
C GLY A 178 -2.88 9.55 -1.27
N ILE A 179 -2.98 9.99 -2.53
CA ILE A 179 -2.38 9.26 -3.67
C ILE A 179 -0.85 9.18 -3.59
N VAL A 180 -0.17 10.17 -3.02
CA VAL A 180 1.29 10.16 -2.85
C VAL A 180 1.71 9.00 -1.95
N SER A 181 0.96 8.77 -0.87
CA SER A 181 1.13 7.62 0.01
C SER A 181 0.91 6.28 -0.72
N LEU A 182 -0.08 6.21 -1.63
CA LEU A 182 -0.32 5.02 -2.44
C LEU A 182 0.87 4.74 -3.38
N MET A 183 1.46 5.77 -3.98
CA MET A 183 2.62 5.62 -4.87
C MET A 183 3.87 5.07 -4.15
N GLN A 184 3.98 5.27 -2.83
CA GLN A 184 5.08 4.69 -2.06
C GLN A 184 5.09 3.16 -2.08
N MET A 185 3.93 2.51 -2.28
CA MET A 185 3.87 1.06 -2.45
C MET A 185 4.67 0.63 -3.69
N ALA A 186 4.44 1.26 -4.83
CA ALA A 186 5.16 0.96 -6.07
C ALA A 186 6.65 1.31 -5.96
N LYS A 187 6.98 2.47 -5.39
CA LYS A 187 8.34 2.96 -5.21
C LYS A 187 9.20 2.02 -4.36
N THR A 188 8.70 1.61 -3.19
CA THR A 188 9.41 0.66 -2.32
C THR A 188 9.55 -0.71 -2.97
N SER A 189 8.51 -1.20 -3.66
CA SER A 189 8.56 -2.48 -4.36
C SER A 189 9.58 -2.49 -5.50
N ALA A 190 9.73 -1.38 -6.23
CA ALA A 190 10.73 -1.23 -7.29
C ALA A 190 12.17 -1.25 -6.74
N ALA A 191 12.41 -0.59 -5.59
CA ALA A 191 13.72 -0.62 -4.93
C ALA A 191 14.07 -2.03 -4.41
N ILE A 192 13.10 -2.74 -3.81
CA ILE A 192 13.27 -4.13 -3.38
C ILE A 192 13.58 -5.03 -4.58
N ARG A 193 12.95 -4.81 -5.73
CA ARG A 193 13.27 -5.54 -6.94
C ARG A 193 14.74 -5.39 -7.34
N LYS A 194 15.25 -4.16 -7.41
CA LYS A 194 16.68 -3.90 -7.73
C LYS A 194 17.62 -4.61 -6.73
N HIS A 195 17.27 -4.58 -5.45
CA HIS A 195 18.03 -5.26 -4.40
C HIS A 195 18.02 -6.80 -4.58
N SER A 196 16.87 -7.37 -4.88
CA SER A 196 16.71 -8.81 -5.16
C SER A 196 17.45 -9.24 -6.43
N GLU A 197 17.42 -8.45 -7.50
CA GLU A 197 18.17 -8.70 -8.75
C GLU A 197 19.69 -8.64 -8.55
N ALA A 198 20.16 -7.90 -7.55
CA ALA A 198 21.55 -7.90 -7.12
C ALA A 198 21.93 -9.15 -6.28
N GLY A 199 21.00 -10.08 -6.05
CA GLY A 199 21.23 -11.32 -5.28
C GLY A 199 21.32 -11.09 -3.77
N LEU A 200 20.78 -9.99 -3.24
CA LEU A 200 20.90 -9.60 -1.85
C LEU A 200 19.67 -10.01 -1.03
N PHE A 201 19.90 -10.44 0.20
CA PHE A 201 18.88 -11.00 1.09
C PHE A 201 18.00 -9.94 1.74
N TYR A 202 16.68 -10.13 1.69
CA TYR A 202 15.69 -9.31 2.37
C TYR A 202 14.81 -10.11 3.35
N LEU A 203 14.79 -9.68 4.61
CA LEU A 203 14.03 -10.29 5.71
C LEU A 203 13.06 -9.28 6.33
N PRO A 204 11.79 -9.23 5.97
CA PRO A 204 10.76 -8.58 6.77
C PRO A 204 10.37 -9.42 7.99
N VAL A 205 10.26 -8.78 9.14
CA VAL A 205 9.72 -9.33 10.38
C VAL A 205 8.44 -8.58 10.74
N LEU A 206 7.31 -9.25 10.60
CA LEU A 206 5.98 -8.65 10.73
C LEU A 206 5.58 -8.55 12.19
N THR A 207 5.25 -7.35 12.67
CA THR A 207 4.80 -7.12 14.05
C THR A 207 3.39 -6.52 14.10
N ASP A 208 2.78 -6.48 15.29
CA ASP A 208 1.39 -6.03 15.47
C ASP A 208 1.23 -4.50 15.47
N PRO A 209 0.40 -3.95 14.57
CA PRO A 209 -0.20 -4.52 13.38
C PRO A 209 0.66 -4.33 12.13
N THR A 210 0.49 -5.18 11.10
CA THR A 210 1.01 -4.95 9.75
C THR A 210 -0.15 -5.13 8.77
N THR A 211 -0.71 -4.02 8.26
CA THR A 211 -1.95 -4.06 7.47
C THR A 211 -1.93 -3.10 6.27
N GLY A 212 -2.90 -3.26 5.38
CA GLY A 212 -3.18 -2.35 4.27
C GLY A 212 -2.07 -2.28 3.22
N GLY A 213 -1.74 -1.07 2.79
CA GLY A 213 -0.74 -0.83 1.76
C GLY A 213 0.67 -1.32 2.12
N VAL A 214 0.99 -1.43 3.41
CA VAL A 214 2.29 -1.98 3.87
C VAL A 214 2.34 -3.48 3.63
N THR A 215 1.28 -4.22 3.96
CA THR A 215 1.18 -5.65 3.63
C THR A 215 1.20 -5.87 2.12
N ALA A 216 0.45 -5.06 1.37
CA ALA A 216 0.40 -5.14 -0.09
C ALA A 216 1.60 -4.49 -0.81
N SER A 217 2.74 -4.36 -0.15
CA SER A 217 4.00 -3.88 -0.71
C SER A 217 5.20 -4.50 0.03
N PHE A 218 6.07 -3.72 0.59
CA PHE A 218 7.36 -4.16 1.12
C PHE A 218 7.28 -5.26 2.20
N ALA A 219 6.19 -5.36 2.98
CA ALA A 219 6.10 -6.37 4.03
C ALA A 219 5.97 -7.82 3.52
N MET A 220 5.44 -8.03 2.31
CA MET A 220 5.24 -9.36 1.70
C MET A 220 6.23 -9.67 0.55
N LEU A 221 7.33 -8.93 0.46
CA LEU A 221 8.31 -9.08 -0.62
C LEU A 221 9.67 -9.63 -0.15
N GLY A 222 9.72 -10.21 1.06
CA GLY A 222 10.93 -10.84 1.59
C GLY A 222 11.27 -12.16 0.92
N ASP A 223 12.56 -12.51 0.94
CA ASP A 223 13.03 -13.87 0.60
C ASP A 223 12.62 -14.88 1.66
N VAL A 224 12.64 -14.46 2.93
CA VAL A 224 12.06 -15.13 4.09
C VAL A 224 11.21 -14.12 4.85
N ILE A 225 9.97 -14.48 5.18
CA ILE A 225 9.02 -13.62 5.88
C ILE A 225 8.70 -14.20 7.25
N LEU A 226 9.10 -13.52 8.32
CA LEU A 226 8.83 -13.93 9.69
C LEU A 226 7.81 -13.01 10.36
N ALA A 227 7.16 -13.51 11.42
CA ALA A 227 6.27 -12.71 12.24
C ALA A 227 6.46 -12.94 13.74
N GLU A 228 6.11 -11.95 14.57
CA GLU A 228 5.96 -12.16 16.01
C GLU A 228 4.63 -12.87 16.32
N PRO A 229 4.56 -13.71 17.38
CA PRO A 229 3.35 -14.40 17.77
C PRO A 229 2.14 -13.48 17.94
N GLY A 230 1.01 -13.92 17.42
CA GLY A 230 -0.28 -13.22 17.52
C GLY A 230 -0.35 -11.86 16.79
N ALA A 231 0.66 -11.48 16.01
CA ALA A 231 0.63 -10.23 15.24
C ALA A 231 -0.55 -10.20 14.26
N LEU A 232 -1.25 -9.05 14.20
CA LEU A 232 -2.32 -8.81 13.23
C LEU A 232 -1.68 -8.46 11.88
N ILE A 233 -1.89 -9.31 10.89
CA ILE A 233 -1.31 -9.16 9.55
C ILE A 233 -2.41 -9.42 8.51
N GLY A 234 -2.61 -8.48 7.59
CA GLY A 234 -3.61 -8.64 6.55
C GLY A 234 -3.70 -7.44 5.62
N PHE A 235 -4.30 -7.62 4.45
CA PHE A 235 -4.51 -6.51 3.51
C PHE A 235 -5.64 -5.60 3.99
N ALA A 236 -6.85 -6.10 4.10
CA ALA A 236 -7.96 -5.34 4.67
C ALA A 236 -8.02 -5.55 6.18
N GLY A 237 -7.88 -4.48 6.96
CA GLY A 237 -7.99 -4.58 8.42
C GLY A 237 -9.37 -5.10 8.88
N PRO A 238 -9.46 -5.74 10.07
CA PRO A 238 -10.72 -6.34 10.58
C PRO A 238 -11.91 -5.39 10.59
N ARG A 239 -11.67 -4.10 10.84
CA ARG A 239 -12.74 -3.07 10.82
C ARG A 239 -13.26 -2.81 9.41
N VAL A 240 -12.36 -2.81 8.42
CA VAL A 240 -12.73 -2.62 7.01
C VAL A 240 -13.56 -3.80 6.54
N ILE A 241 -13.14 -5.03 6.83
CA ILE A 241 -13.87 -6.25 6.47
C ILE A 241 -15.26 -6.24 7.12
N ALA A 242 -15.34 -5.98 8.43
CA ALA A 242 -16.61 -5.95 9.15
C ALA A 242 -17.59 -4.87 8.61
N GLN A 243 -17.08 -3.70 8.20
CA GLN A 243 -17.90 -2.61 7.64
C GLN A 243 -18.30 -2.85 6.19
N THR A 244 -17.44 -3.51 5.39
CA THR A 244 -17.67 -3.72 3.96
C THR A 244 -18.52 -4.94 3.69
N ILE A 245 -18.27 -6.05 4.41
CA ILE A 245 -18.95 -7.33 4.15
C ILE A 245 -19.96 -7.68 5.25
N GLY A 246 -19.94 -6.99 6.39
CA GLY A 246 -20.85 -7.26 7.51
C GLY A 246 -20.64 -8.62 8.18
N GLN A 247 -19.52 -9.30 7.91
CA GLN A 247 -19.21 -10.62 8.46
C GLN A 247 -18.43 -10.51 9.77
N LYS A 248 -18.76 -11.39 10.72
CA LYS A 248 -17.96 -11.59 11.93
C LYS A 248 -16.77 -12.48 11.60
N LEU A 249 -15.56 -11.95 11.84
CA LEU A 249 -14.33 -12.68 11.55
C LEU A 249 -14.17 -13.88 12.51
N PRO A 250 -13.65 -15.02 12.02
CA PRO A 250 -13.28 -16.16 12.87
C PRO A 250 -12.24 -15.77 13.92
N GLU A 251 -12.22 -16.50 15.03
CA GLU A 251 -11.15 -16.36 16.02
C GLU A 251 -9.80 -16.76 15.41
N GLY A 252 -8.75 -15.99 15.72
CA GLY A 252 -7.42 -16.21 15.14
C GLY A 252 -7.23 -15.71 13.70
N PHE A 253 -8.28 -15.24 13.04
CA PHE A 253 -8.19 -14.73 11.67
C PHE A 253 -7.22 -13.56 11.54
N GLN A 254 -6.42 -13.54 10.48
CA GLN A 254 -5.35 -12.56 10.23
C GLN A 254 -4.27 -12.49 11.34
N ARG A 255 -4.09 -13.55 12.14
CA ARG A 255 -2.96 -13.65 13.06
C ARG A 255 -1.78 -14.33 12.39
N ALA A 256 -0.58 -14.08 12.91
CA ALA A 256 0.65 -14.66 12.37
C ALA A 256 0.56 -16.17 12.14
N GLU A 257 0.00 -16.91 13.12
CA GLU A 257 -0.20 -18.34 13.07
C GLU A 257 -1.13 -18.77 11.92
N PHE A 258 -2.19 -18.01 11.69
CA PHE A 258 -3.10 -18.20 10.56
C PHE A 258 -2.38 -18.04 9.20
N LEU A 259 -1.48 -17.06 9.09
CA LEU A 259 -0.75 -16.84 7.85
C LEU A 259 0.25 -17.95 7.56
N VAL A 260 0.87 -18.56 8.61
CA VAL A 260 1.70 -19.76 8.45
C VAL A 260 0.85 -20.95 7.99
N GLU A 261 -0.31 -21.17 8.61
CA GLU A 261 -1.23 -22.25 8.21
C GLU A 261 -1.67 -22.11 6.73
N LYS A 262 -1.87 -20.87 6.25
CA LYS A 262 -2.23 -20.59 4.86
C LYS A 262 -1.03 -20.54 3.90
N GLY A 263 0.20 -20.72 4.39
CA GLY A 263 1.41 -20.70 3.57
C GLY A 263 1.77 -19.31 3.02
N ILE A 264 1.37 -18.22 3.70
CA ILE A 264 1.59 -16.84 3.27
C ILE A 264 2.91 -16.29 3.81
N ILE A 265 3.33 -16.76 5.00
CA ILE A 265 4.62 -16.42 5.62
C ILE A 265 5.35 -17.69 6.05
N ASP A 266 6.67 -17.59 6.25
CA ASP A 266 7.54 -18.74 6.48
C ASP A 266 7.56 -19.21 7.93
N GLY A 267 7.33 -18.31 8.90
CA GLY A 267 7.36 -18.71 10.30
C GLY A 267 6.97 -17.65 11.31
N VAL A 268 6.67 -18.12 12.51
CA VAL A 268 6.44 -17.29 13.69
C VAL A 268 7.62 -17.50 14.63
N VAL A 269 8.23 -16.41 15.12
CA VAL A 269 9.43 -16.43 15.95
C VAL A 269 9.20 -15.60 17.21
N GLU A 270 9.47 -16.21 18.35
CA GLU A 270 9.40 -15.57 19.65
C GLU A 270 10.38 -14.39 19.72
N ARG A 271 9.94 -13.31 20.35
CA ARG A 271 10.73 -12.05 20.40
C ARG A 271 12.13 -12.25 20.99
N GLN A 272 12.28 -13.17 21.92
CA GLN A 272 13.56 -13.48 22.58
C GLN A 272 14.52 -14.20 21.64
N GLU A 273 14.02 -14.94 20.66
CA GLU A 273 14.79 -15.72 19.70
C GLU A 273 15.10 -14.93 18.40
N LEU A 274 14.46 -13.77 18.22
CA LEU A 274 14.56 -12.99 16.97
C LEU A 274 16.00 -12.61 16.61
N LYS A 275 16.82 -12.17 17.56
CA LYS A 275 18.22 -11.78 17.26
C LYS A 275 19.02 -12.96 16.72
N GLU A 276 18.89 -14.11 17.34
CA GLU A 276 19.59 -15.35 16.95
C GLU A 276 19.06 -15.86 15.60
N THR A 277 17.76 -15.82 15.37
CA THR A 277 17.14 -16.23 14.10
C THR A 277 17.55 -15.31 12.96
N VAL A 278 17.54 -13.99 13.17
CA VAL A 278 18.00 -13.00 12.18
C VAL A 278 19.48 -13.27 11.85
N TRP A 279 20.33 -13.45 12.86
CA TRP A 279 21.75 -13.75 12.63
C TRP A 279 21.97 -15.04 11.82
N LYS A 280 21.25 -16.14 12.14
CA LYS A 280 21.35 -17.41 11.38
C LYS A 280 20.98 -17.21 9.92
N LEU A 281 19.89 -16.48 9.65
CA LEU A 281 19.46 -16.20 8.28
C LEU A 281 20.46 -15.31 7.54
N LEU A 282 20.98 -14.27 8.18
CA LEU A 282 22.03 -13.44 7.60
C LEU A 282 23.29 -14.26 7.27
N ASN A 283 23.73 -15.10 8.20
CA ASN A 283 24.92 -15.95 8.03
C ASN A 283 24.78 -16.94 6.87
N ILE A 284 23.63 -17.58 6.73
CA ILE A 284 23.35 -18.54 5.64
C ILE A 284 23.39 -17.86 4.27
N HIS A 285 22.93 -16.61 4.17
CA HIS A 285 22.84 -15.90 2.90
C HIS A 285 24.08 -15.06 2.56
N GLN A 286 25.06 -14.96 3.45
CA GLN A 286 26.30 -14.19 3.22
C GLN A 286 27.20 -14.82 2.15
N ASP A 287 27.25 -16.15 2.10
CA ASP A 287 28.13 -16.89 1.17
C ASP A 287 27.50 -17.13 -0.22
N ALA A 288 26.21 -16.84 -0.40
CA ALA A 288 25.52 -17.09 -1.67
C ALA A 288 26.07 -16.28 -2.85
N LEU A 289 26.67 -15.12 -2.58
CA LEU A 289 27.28 -14.26 -3.61
C LEU A 289 28.56 -14.86 -4.25
N GLN A 290 29.14 -15.91 -3.67
CA GLN A 290 30.33 -16.56 -4.23
C GLN A 290 30.03 -17.61 -5.31
N TYR A 291 28.76 -18.04 -5.46
CA TYR A 291 28.41 -19.20 -6.27
C TYR A 291 27.66 -18.91 -7.59
N ILE A 292 27.31 -17.66 -7.90
CA ILE A 292 26.50 -17.35 -9.09
C ILE A 292 27.29 -16.44 -10.06
N HIS A 293 28.03 -17.07 -10.96
CA HIS A 293 28.42 -16.48 -12.26
C HIS A 293 27.64 -17.21 -13.35
N TYR A 294 26.63 -16.59 -13.94
CA TYR A 294 26.05 -17.00 -15.22
C TYR A 294 26.11 -15.86 -16.24
N GLY A 295 26.59 -16.23 -17.41
CA GLY A 295 27.13 -15.43 -18.47
C GLY A 295 26.24 -14.44 -19.19
N ASP A 296 26.95 -13.47 -19.75
CA ASP A 296 26.51 -12.45 -20.71
C ASP A 296 25.94 -13.00 -22.01
N THR A 297 24.90 -12.34 -22.54
CA THR A 297 24.64 -12.37 -23.99
C THR A 297 24.27 -10.99 -24.53
N GLN A 298 25.04 -10.57 -25.52
CA GLN A 298 24.87 -9.32 -26.30
C GLN A 298 23.94 -9.51 -27.51
N ASN A 299 23.39 -8.39 -27.94
CA ASN A 299 23.14 -7.91 -29.32
C ASN A 299 21.69 -7.60 -29.69
N VAL A 300 21.45 -6.34 -30.00
CA VAL A 300 20.36 -5.91 -30.91
C VAL A 300 20.80 -4.66 -31.70
N GLU A 301 20.70 -4.75 -33.03
CA GLU A 301 20.89 -3.63 -33.97
C GLU A 301 19.58 -3.09 -34.54
N ASN A 302 19.50 -1.76 -34.60
CA ASN A 302 18.83 -0.81 -35.53
C ASN A 302 17.38 -0.96 -36.03
N LEU A 303 16.60 0.10 -35.77
CA LEU A 303 15.36 0.48 -36.50
C LEU A 303 15.25 2.02 -36.72
N PRO A 304 14.53 2.51 -37.74
CA PRO A 304 14.63 3.87 -38.29
C PRO A 304 13.74 4.95 -37.65
N GLU A 305 14.15 6.21 -37.83
CA GLU A 305 13.55 7.45 -37.32
C GLU A 305 12.17 7.80 -37.90
N ILE A 306 11.28 8.41 -37.09
CA ILE A 306 9.97 8.94 -37.52
C ILE A 306 9.70 10.35 -36.98
N ARG A 307 9.09 11.17 -37.84
CA ARG A 307 8.83 12.61 -37.70
C ARG A 307 7.57 12.95 -36.91
N ASN A 308 7.66 14.05 -36.14
CA ASN A 308 6.56 14.64 -35.34
C ASN A 308 5.51 15.40 -36.16
N SER A 309 4.24 15.27 -35.79
CA SER A 309 3.18 16.22 -36.15
C SER A 309 2.38 16.67 -34.92
N ARG A 310 2.20 17.99 -34.76
CA ARG A 310 1.45 18.63 -33.68
C ARG A 310 0.04 18.99 -34.16
N GLY A 311 -0.99 18.61 -33.41
CA GLY A 311 -2.37 19.09 -33.58
C GLY A 311 -2.78 20.06 -32.46
N LYS A 312 -3.51 21.13 -32.83
CA LYS A 312 -3.88 22.26 -31.97
C LYS A 312 -5.17 21.99 -31.20
N ALA A 313 -5.21 22.45 -29.95
CA ALA A 313 -6.38 22.42 -29.08
C ALA A 313 -7.38 23.56 -29.39
N ALA A 314 -8.66 23.24 -29.41
CA ALA A 314 -9.75 24.20 -29.35
C ALA A 314 -10.40 24.17 -27.97
N GLY A 315 -10.49 25.30 -27.31
CA GLY A 315 -11.09 25.43 -25.99
C GLY A 315 -12.61 25.65 -26.07
N CYS A 316 -13.32 25.03 -25.16
CA CYS A 316 -14.71 25.34 -24.87
C CYS A 316 -14.86 25.52 -23.36
N ASP A 317 -15.31 26.71 -22.93
CA ASP A 317 -15.60 27.03 -21.53
C ASP A 317 -16.83 26.25 -21.05
N LYS A 318 -16.61 25.09 -20.42
CA LYS A 318 -17.63 24.39 -19.65
C LYS A 318 -17.41 24.63 -18.16
N LYS A 319 -18.49 24.85 -17.42
CA LYS A 319 -18.46 24.97 -15.95
C LYS A 319 -17.76 23.75 -15.35
N GLU A 320 -16.69 23.96 -14.62
CA GLU A 320 -15.87 22.91 -14.05
C GLU A 320 -16.69 22.03 -13.10
N LEU A 321 -16.67 20.71 -13.32
CA LEU A 321 -17.37 19.74 -12.49
C LEU A 321 -16.64 19.60 -11.16
N THR A 322 -17.41 19.47 -10.06
CA THR A 322 -16.86 19.14 -8.73
C THR A 322 -16.26 17.73 -8.72
N ALA A 323 -15.33 17.47 -7.79
CA ALA A 323 -14.76 16.13 -7.63
C ALA A 323 -15.84 15.09 -7.33
N TRP A 324 -16.83 15.43 -6.49
CA TRP A 324 -17.95 14.54 -6.22
C TRP A 324 -18.76 14.21 -7.48
N LYS A 325 -19.01 15.17 -8.36
CA LYS A 325 -19.73 14.91 -9.61
C LYS A 325 -18.96 13.95 -10.51
N ARG A 326 -17.64 14.04 -10.54
CA ARG A 326 -16.79 13.06 -11.25
C ARG A 326 -16.85 11.68 -10.62
N VAL A 327 -16.93 11.57 -9.28
CA VAL A 327 -17.17 10.29 -8.58
C VAL A 327 -18.51 9.68 -8.99
N GLU A 328 -19.59 10.48 -9.06
CA GLU A 328 -20.89 9.99 -9.53
C GLU A 328 -20.83 9.49 -10.98
N ILE A 329 -20.14 10.23 -11.86
CA ILE A 329 -19.96 9.85 -13.28
C ILE A 329 -19.10 8.58 -13.38
N SER A 330 -17.99 8.46 -12.65
CA SER A 330 -17.11 7.28 -12.70
C SER A 330 -17.83 5.97 -12.27
N ARG A 331 -18.90 6.10 -11.49
CA ARG A 331 -19.75 5.00 -10.99
C ARG A 331 -21.01 4.78 -11.81
N SER A 332 -21.23 5.56 -12.87
CA SER A 332 -22.43 5.45 -13.67
C SER A 332 -22.53 4.07 -14.33
N LYS A 333 -23.75 3.53 -14.35
CA LYS A 333 -24.07 2.27 -15.07
C LYS A 333 -24.01 2.40 -16.59
N GLU A 334 -24.13 3.62 -17.09
CA GLU A 334 -24.03 3.94 -18.51
C GLU A 334 -22.59 3.96 -19.01
N ARG A 335 -21.61 3.98 -18.07
CA ARG A 335 -20.19 4.05 -18.41
C ARG A 335 -19.72 2.75 -19.07
N PRO A 336 -19.00 2.82 -20.20
CA PRO A 336 -18.49 1.64 -20.89
C PRO A 336 -17.53 0.85 -20.00
N THR A 337 -17.61 -0.47 -20.10
CA THR A 337 -16.74 -1.39 -19.35
C THR A 337 -15.46 -1.69 -20.12
N THR A 338 -14.48 -2.34 -19.49
CA THR A 338 -13.23 -2.75 -20.14
C THR A 338 -13.48 -3.49 -21.47
N LEU A 339 -14.41 -4.45 -21.51
CA LEU A 339 -14.73 -5.17 -22.75
C LEU A 339 -15.26 -4.24 -23.84
N SER A 340 -16.02 -3.19 -23.49
CA SER A 340 -16.49 -2.20 -24.47
C SER A 340 -15.31 -1.45 -25.11
N TYR A 341 -14.33 -1.01 -24.29
CA TYR A 341 -13.11 -0.38 -24.81
C TYR A 341 -12.28 -1.36 -25.65
N VAL A 342 -12.09 -2.60 -25.18
CA VAL A 342 -11.33 -3.61 -25.92
C VAL A 342 -11.92 -3.84 -27.32
N GLN A 343 -13.24 -3.92 -27.46
CA GLN A 343 -13.92 -4.11 -28.73
C GLN A 343 -13.82 -2.92 -29.70
N GLN A 344 -13.61 -1.70 -29.18
CA GLN A 344 -13.49 -0.49 -29.99
C GLN A 344 -12.05 -0.13 -30.34
N VAL A 345 -11.11 -0.44 -29.42
CA VAL A 345 -9.70 -0.04 -29.56
C VAL A 345 -8.87 -1.10 -30.29
N PHE A 346 -9.18 -2.38 -30.11
CA PHE A 346 -8.38 -3.51 -30.62
C PHE A 346 -9.18 -4.40 -31.56
N ASP A 347 -8.44 -5.11 -32.40
CA ASP A 347 -8.96 -6.13 -33.28
C ASP A 347 -8.62 -7.53 -32.73
N ASP A 348 -9.41 -8.56 -33.08
CA ASP A 348 -9.15 -9.99 -32.83
C ASP A 348 -8.77 -10.34 -31.38
N PHE A 349 -9.52 -9.81 -30.41
CA PHE A 349 -9.26 -10.10 -28.99
C PHE A 349 -9.56 -11.57 -28.64
N LEU A 350 -8.50 -12.28 -28.22
CA LEU A 350 -8.55 -13.65 -27.72
C LEU A 350 -8.38 -13.64 -26.20
N GLU A 351 -9.47 -13.86 -25.45
CA GLU A 351 -9.42 -13.93 -23.99
C GLU A 351 -8.70 -15.20 -23.51
N LEU A 352 -7.86 -15.04 -22.49
CA LEU A 352 -7.11 -16.10 -21.83
C LEU A 352 -7.49 -16.16 -20.35
N HIS A 353 -7.85 -17.34 -19.88
CA HIS A 353 -8.41 -17.56 -18.55
C HIS A 353 -7.43 -18.15 -17.54
N GLY A 354 -7.71 -17.92 -16.25
CA GLY A 354 -7.12 -18.60 -15.11
C GLY A 354 -5.73 -18.13 -14.70
N ASP A 355 -5.45 -18.24 -13.41
CA ASP A 355 -4.14 -17.95 -12.81
C ASP A 355 -3.16 -19.13 -12.92
N ARG A 356 -3.61 -20.30 -13.39
CA ARG A 356 -2.87 -21.58 -13.46
C ARG A 356 -2.45 -22.14 -12.09
N ALA A 357 -3.01 -21.63 -11.00
CA ALA A 357 -2.73 -22.09 -9.65
C ALA A 357 -4.00 -22.53 -8.91
N PHE A 358 -5.06 -21.73 -8.96
CA PHE A 358 -6.26 -21.98 -8.18
C PHE A 358 -7.57 -21.80 -8.99
N TRP A 359 -7.78 -20.63 -9.64
CA TRP A 359 -9.06 -20.34 -10.32
C TRP A 359 -8.92 -19.28 -11.41
N ASP A 360 -10.05 -19.02 -12.10
CA ASP A 360 -10.25 -17.86 -12.95
C ASP A 360 -11.10 -16.81 -12.26
N ASP A 361 -10.59 -15.57 -12.16
CA ASP A 361 -11.32 -14.45 -11.58
C ASP A 361 -12.05 -13.66 -12.67
N GLY A 362 -13.38 -13.69 -12.63
CA GLY A 362 -14.24 -12.93 -13.53
C GLY A 362 -14.12 -11.41 -13.41
N ALA A 363 -13.56 -10.89 -12.32
CA ALA A 363 -13.32 -9.46 -12.14
C ALA A 363 -12.15 -8.93 -12.99
N VAL A 364 -11.29 -9.81 -13.52
CA VAL A 364 -10.19 -9.46 -14.42
C VAL A 364 -10.36 -10.22 -15.72
N ILE A 365 -10.40 -9.50 -16.83
CA ILE A 365 -10.25 -10.07 -18.17
C ILE A 365 -8.83 -9.86 -18.67
N GLY A 366 -8.36 -10.70 -19.56
CA GLY A 366 -7.08 -10.49 -20.19
C GLY A 366 -6.85 -11.45 -21.33
N GLY A 367 -6.03 -11.03 -22.28
CA GLY A 367 -5.81 -11.82 -23.49
C GLY A 367 -4.84 -11.16 -24.46
N ILE A 368 -4.84 -11.67 -25.67
CA ILE A 368 -4.03 -11.17 -26.78
C ILE A 368 -4.98 -10.51 -27.77
N ALA A 369 -4.61 -9.36 -28.28
CA ALA A 369 -5.36 -8.64 -29.31
C ALA A 369 -4.40 -8.14 -30.40
N MET A 370 -4.98 -7.67 -31.50
CA MET A 370 -4.22 -6.98 -32.55
C MET A 370 -4.44 -5.48 -32.45
N PHE A 371 -3.37 -4.70 -32.61
CA PHE A 371 -3.43 -3.25 -32.69
C PHE A 371 -2.55 -2.76 -33.85
N GLY A 372 -3.17 -2.16 -34.86
CA GLY A 372 -2.45 -1.68 -36.05
C GLY A 372 -1.60 -2.77 -36.73
N GLY A 373 -2.04 -4.03 -36.71
CA GLY A 373 -1.33 -5.18 -37.26
C GLY A 373 -0.25 -5.79 -36.35
N GLN A 374 -0.08 -5.26 -35.12
CA GLN A 374 0.86 -5.79 -34.13
C GLN A 374 0.15 -6.49 -32.97
N PRO A 375 0.64 -7.63 -32.47
CA PRO A 375 0.06 -8.28 -31.30
C PRO A 375 0.38 -7.50 -30.02
N VAL A 376 -0.67 -7.28 -29.22
CA VAL A 376 -0.59 -6.65 -27.90
C VAL A 376 -1.25 -7.53 -26.85
N THR A 377 -0.83 -7.40 -25.60
CA THR A 377 -1.51 -8.03 -24.45
C THR A 377 -2.42 -7.01 -23.80
N VAL A 378 -3.70 -7.32 -23.67
CA VAL A 378 -4.70 -6.46 -23.06
C VAL A 378 -5.22 -7.12 -21.78
N ILE A 379 -5.26 -6.36 -20.68
CA ILE A 379 -5.72 -6.82 -19.37
C ILE A 379 -6.60 -5.73 -18.79
N GLY A 380 -7.64 -6.08 -18.02
CA GLY A 380 -8.38 -5.03 -17.34
C GLY A 380 -9.37 -5.55 -16.31
N GLN A 381 -9.68 -4.67 -15.37
CA GLN A 381 -10.75 -4.91 -14.41
C GLN A 381 -12.09 -4.72 -15.10
N GLN A 382 -12.97 -5.68 -14.92
CA GLN A 382 -14.24 -5.77 -15.62
C GLN A 382 -15.41 -5.66 -14.64
N LYS A 383 -16.23 -4.63 -14.79
CA LYS A 383 -17.54 -4.52 -14.16
C LYS A 383 -18.63 -5.13 -15.06
N GLY A 384 -19.77 -5.49 -14.49
CA GLY A 384 -20.91 -5.99 -15.24
C GLY A 384 -21.85 -4.88 -15.71
N LYS A 385 -22.56 -5.10 -16.80
CA LYS A 385 -23.60 -4.20 -17.33
C LYS A 385 -24.96 -4.35 -16.59
N ASN A 386 -25.12 -5.38 -15.77
CA ASN A 386 -26.32 -5.64 -14.97
C ASN A 386 -25.97 -6.27 -13.62
N VAL A 387 -26.94 -6.39 -12.72
CA VAL A 387 -26.72 -6.88 -11.35
C VAL A 387 -26.13 -8.30 -11.33
N LYS A 388 -26.63 -9.22 -12.16
CA LYS A 388 -26.17 -10.61 -12.21
C LYS A 388 -24.70 -10.68 -12.66
N GLU A 389 -24.36 -9.92 -13.67
CA GLU A 389 -23.00 -9.84 -14.18
C GLU A 389 -22.06 -9.15 -13.18
N ASN A 390 -22.52 -8.08 -12.53
CA ASN A 390 -21.74 -7.42 -11.48
C ASN A 390 -21.41 -8.37 -10.30
N ILE A 391 -22.34 -9.23 -9.90
CA ILE A 391 -22.08 -10.26 -8.88
C ILE A 391 -21.02 -11.24 -9.38
N TYR A 392 -21.15 -11.74 -10.61
CA TYR A 392 -20.17 -12.66 -11.21
C TYR A 392 -18.77 -12.01 -11.32
N ARG A 393 -18.72 -10.72 -11.67
CA ARG A 393 -17.50 -9.92 -11.82
C ARG A 393 -17.00 -9.30 -10.50
N ASN A 394 -17.61 -9.67 -9.37
CA ASN A 394 -17.33 -9.09 -8.06
C ASN A 394 -17.21 -7.54 -8.11
N PHE A 395 -18.06 -6.87 -8.90
CA PHE A 395 -18.06 -5.42 -9.10
C PHE A 395 -16.71 -4.84 -9.57
N GLY A 396 -15.89 -5.61 -10.26
CA GLY A 396 -14.54 -5.24 -10.69
C GLY A 396 -13.50 -5.35 -9.58
N MET A 397 -13.84 -5.88 -8.41
CA MET A 397 -12.92 -6.09 -7.31
C MET A 397 -12.17 -7.41 -7.48
N ALA A 398 -10.94 -7.34 -7.98
CA ALA A 398 -10.12 -8.51 -8.25
C ALA A 398 -9.75 -9.27 -6.97
N SER A 399 -9.90 -10.59 -7.01
CA SER A 399 -9.39 -11.55 -6.04
C SER A 399 -7.89 -11.81 -6.29
N PRO A 400 -7.17 -12.54 -5.40
CA PRO A 400 -5.76 -12.87 -5.62
C PRO A 400 -5.50 -13.55 -6.98
N GLU A 401 -6.44 -14.38 -7.44
CA GLU A 401 -6.39 -15.08 -8.73
C GLU A 401 -6.40 -14.11 -9.92
N GLY A 402 -7.14 -12.99 -9.80
CA GLY A 402 -7.17 -11.96 -10.83
C GLY A 402 -5.82 -11.26 -11.01
N TYR A 403 -5.15 -10.92 -9.90
CA TYR A 403 -3.80 -10.34 -9.95
C TYR A 403 -2.77 -11.34 -10.46
N ARG A 404 -2.82 -12.62 -10.03
CA ARG A 404 -1.94 -13.67 -10.55
C ARG A 404 -2.16 -13.94 -12.04
N LYS A 405 -3.43 -13.94 -12.51
CA LYS A 405 -3.77 -14.02 -13.94
C LYS A 405 -3.16 -12.86 -14.72
N ALA A 406 -3.34 -11.64 -14.23
CA ALA A 406 -2.78 -10.44 -14.86
C ALA A 406 -1.25 -10.54 -14.98
N LEU A 407 -0.56 -10.88 -13.89
CA LEU A 407 0.90 -11.05 -13.90
C LEU A 407 1.35 -12.14 -14.87
N ARG A 408 0.67 -13.29 -14.88
CA ARG A 408 0.96 -14.37 -15.82
C ARG A 408 0.92 -13.89 -17.27
N LEU A 409 -0.07 -13.08 -17.62
CA LEU A 409 -0.23 -12.54 -18.98
C LEU A 409 0.84 -11.50 -19.30
N MET A 410 1.21 -10.64 -18.31
CA MET A 410 2.31 -9.69 -18.45
C MET A 410 3.65 -10.39 -18.66
N LYS A 411 3.95 -11.45 -17.90
CA LYS A 411 5.16 -12.27 -18.11
C LYS A 411 5.18 -12.99 -19.47
N GLN A 412 4.02 -13.43 -19.95
CA GLN A 412 3.90 -13.96 -21.30
C GLN A 412 4.13 -12.87 -22.36
N ALA A 413 3.62 -11.66 -22.14
CA ALA A 413 3.87 -10.52 -23.01
C ALA A 413 5.36 -10.18 -23.10
N GLU A 414 6.03 -10.09 -21.93
CA GLU A 414 7.47 -9.87 -21.83
C GLU A 414 8.28 -10.90 -22.63
N LYS A 415 7.98 -12.20 -22.46
CA LYS A 415 8.65 -13.28 -23.19
C LYS A 415 8.58 -13.12 -24.70
N PHE A 416 7.48 -12.62 -25.23
CA PHE A 416 7.25 -12.47 -26.68
C PHE A 416 7.41 -11.03 -27.17
N GLY A 417 7.86 -10.10 -26.32
CA GLY A 417 8.07 -8.70 -26.66
C GLY A 417 6.78 -7.94 -27.01
N ARG A 418 5.61 -8.39 -26.53
CA ARG A 418 4.33 -7.71 -26.79
C ARG A 418 4.13 -6.56 -25.79
N PRO A 419 3.77 -5.37 -26.26
CA PRO A 419 3.32 -4.31 -25.36
C PRO A 419 2.09 -4.74 -24.53
N VAL A 420 1.98 -4.16 -23.34
CA VAL A 420 0.83 -4.42 -22.43
C VAL A 420 0.00 -3.16 -22.26
N VAL A 421 -1.30 -3.29 -22.48
CA VAL A 421 -2.28 -2.23 -22.20
C VAL A 421 -3.19 -2.71 -21.08
N THR A 422 -3.28 -1.94 -19.99
CA THR A 422 -4.19 -2.27 -18.90
C THR A 422 -5.33 -1.26 -18.79
N PHE A 423 -6.54 -1.76 -18.55
CA PHE A 423 -7.71 -0.94 -18.23
C PHE A 423 -8.05 -1.08 -16.75
N VAL A 424 -8.20 0.06 -16.08
CA VAL A 424 -8.45 0.09 -14.63
C VAL A 424 -9.86 0.63 -14.37
N ASP A 425 -10.70 -0.20 -13.76
CA ASP A 425 -12.03 0.19 -13.28
C ASP A 425 -12.46 -0.69 -12.10
N THR A 426 -12.05 -0.28 -10.91
CA THR A 426 -12.34 -1.00 -9.66
C THR A 426 -12.56 -0.04 -8.49
N PRO A 427 -13.52 -0.29 -7.60
CA PRO A 427 -13.61 0.43 -6.33
C PRO A 427 -12.50 0.04 -5.33
N GLY A 428 -11.77 -1.05 -5.60
CA GLY A 428 -10.68 -1.59 -4.79
C GLY A 428 -10.45 -3.07 -5.06
N ALA A 429 -9.50 -3.68 -4.39
CA ALA A 429 -9.29 -5.13 -4.43
C ALA A 429 -10.37 -5.85 -3.62
N ALA A 430 -10.65 -7.11 -3.93
CA ALA A 430 -11.52 -7.95 -3.14
C ALA A 430 -11.05 -7.96 -1.68
N CYS A 431 -11.98 -7.75 -0.76
CA CYS A 431 -11.72 -7.76 0.66
C CYS A 431 -12.69 -8.76 1.33
N GLY A 432 -12.15 -9.64 2.15
CA GLY A 432 -12.95 -10.66 2.82
C GLY A 432 -12.12 -11.86 3.22
N ILE A 433 -12.77 -12.80 3.90
CA ILE A 433 -12.10 -14.00 4.45
C ILE A 433 -11.37 -14.76 3.34
N GLU A 434 -12.08 -15.06 2.26
CA GLU A 434 -11.52 -15.83 1.15
C GLU A 434 -10.35 -15.15 0.44
N ALA A 435 -10.41 -13.82 0.26
CA ALA A 435 -9.33 -13.07 -0.36
C ALA A 435 -8.07 -13.07 0.53
N GLU A 436 -8.25 -12.87 1.84
CA GLU A 436 -7.14 -12.90 2.81
C GLU A 436 -6.54 -14.31 2.93
N GLU A 437 -7.37 -15.37 2.96
CA GLU A 437 -6.92 -16.76 2.99
C GLU A 437 -6.06 -17.16 1.79
N ARG A 438 -6.30 -16.52 0.63
CA ARG A 438 -5.59 -16.81 -0.61
C ARG A 438 -4.50 -15.78 -0.94
N GLY A 439 -4.15 -14.90 0.05
CA GLY A 439 -2.99 -14.03 -0.03
C GLY A 439 -3.22 -12.76 -0.85
N GLN A 440 -4.33 -12.03 -0.64
CA GLN A 440 -4.63 -10.79 -1.37
C GLN A 440 -3.50 -9.76 -1.32
N GLY A 441 -2.91 -9.55 -0.14
CA GLY A 441 -1.80 -8.60 0.03
C GLY A 441 -0.55 -9.04 -0.74
N GLU A 442 -0.21 -10.31 -0.71
CA GLU A 442 0.91 -10.88 -1.46
C GLU A 442 0.71 -10.75 -2.97
N ALA A 443 -0.48 -11.11 -3.47
CA ALA A 443 -0.76 -11.05 -4.90
C ALA A 443 -0.62 -9.63 -5.48
N ILE A 444 -1.08 -8.60 -4.74
CA ILE A 444 -0.88 -7.20 -5.12
C ILE A 444 0.61 -6.84 -5.03
N ALA A 445 1.26 -7.12 -3.90
CA ALA A 445 2.67 -6.79 -3.69
C ALA A 445 3.56 -7.41 -4.78
N ARG A 446 3.31 -8.66 -5.13
CA ARG A 446 4.00 -9.37 -6.21
C ARG A 446 3.80 -8.67 -7.55
N ASN A 447 2.58 -8.25 -7.88
CA ASN A 447 2.34 -7.47 -9.10
C ASN A 447 3.14 -6.17 -9.12
N LEU A 448 3.18 -5.42 -8.02
CA LEU A 448 3.94 -4.16 -7.95
C LEU A 448 5.44 -4.40 -8.22
N LEU A 449 6.00 -5.42 -7.58
CA LEU A 449 7.40 -5.80 -7.75
C LEU A 449 7.69 -6.25 -9.18
N GLU A 450 6.92 -7.21 -9.69
CA GLU A 450 7.17 -7.80 -11.01
C GLU A 450 6.92 -6.81 -12.15
N MET A 451 5.83 -6.02 -12.07
CA MET A 451 5.54 -4.98 -13.07
C MET A 451 6.65 -3.94 -13.14
N SER A 452 7.28 -3.59 -12.01
CA SER A 452 8.38 -2.61 -12.01
C SER A 452 9.57 -3.03 -12.90
N GLY A 453 9.75 -4.33 -13.10
CA GLY A 453 10.85 -4.89 -13.89
C GLY A 453 10.46 -5.50 -15.24
N ILE A 454 9.20 -5.44 -15.66
CA ILE A 454 8.77 -5.94 -17.00
C ILE A 454 9.51 -5.18 -18.12
N GLN A 455 10.15 -5.91 -19.01
CA GLN A 455 11.03 -5.39 -20.08
C GLN A 455 10.29 -5.07 -21.38
N THR A 456 8.97 -4.94 -21.35
CA THR A 456 8.17 -4.55 -22.51
C THR A 456 7.36 -3.28 -22.19
N PRO A 457 7.03 -2.44 -23.18
CA PRO A 457 6.24 -1.25 -22.96
C PRO A 457 4.88 -1.55 -22.31
N MET A 458 4.54 -0.77 -21.30
CA MET A 458 3.25 -0.91 -20.59
C MET A 458 2.56 0.45 -20.41
N VAL A 459 1.27 0.50 -20.67
CA VAL A 459 0.42 1.67 -20.39
C VAL A 459 -0.85 1.26 -19.68
N SER A 460 -1.25 2.07 -18.69
CA SER A 460 -2.53 1.88 -17.96
C SER A 460 -3.50 2.99 -18.31
N ILE A 461 -4.75 2.65 -18.51
CA ILE A 461 -5.85 3.58 -18.79
C ILE A 461 -6.93 3.43 -17.72
N LEU A 462 -7.08 4.45 -16.87
CA LEU A 462 -8.16 4.49 -15.88
C LEU A 462 -9.45 4.94 -16.57
N ILE A 463 -10.41 4.03 -16.68
CA ILE A 463 -11.68 4.27 -17.41
C ILE A 463 -12.86 4.58 -16.49
N GLY A 464 -12.75 4.31 -15.19
CA GLY A 464 -13.80 4.54 -14.19
C GLY A 464 -13.21 4.82 -12.82
N GLU A 465 -13.45 3.95 -11.84
CA GLU A 465 -12.86 4.07 -10.51
C GLU A 465 -11.48 3.43 -10.46
N GLY A 466 -10.49 4.16 -9.92
CA GLY A 466 -9.17 3.63 -9.59
C GLY A 466 -9.01 3.54 -8.07
N GLY A 467 -9.48 2.43 -7.47
CA GLY A 467 -9.50 2.26 -6.03
C GLY A 467 -8.25 1.60 -5.47
N SER A 468 -7.44 2.37 -4.71
CA SER A 468 -6.40 1.87 -3.80
C SER A 468 -5.34 0.95 -4.46
N GLY A 469 -4.76 0.06 -3.68
CA GLY A 469 -3.85 -0.99 -4.15
C GLY A 469 -4.47 -1.91 -5.19
N GLY A 470 -5.82 -2.01 -5.22
CA GLY A 470 -6.53 -2.78 -6.23
C GLY A 470 -6.34 -2.24 -7.64
N ALA A 471 -6.38 -0.93 -7.80
CA ALA A 471 -6.08 -0.26 -9.05
C ALA A 471 -4.57 -0.27 -9.35
N LEU A 472 -3.75 0.04 -8.34
CA LEU A 472 -2.30 0.10 -8.49
C LEU A 472 -1.69 -1.23 -8.92
N GLY A 473 -2.27 -2.38 -8.49
CA GLY A 473 -1.86 -3.72 -8.89
C GLY A 473 -1.91 -4.00 -10.40
N LEU A 474 -2.50 -3.09 -11.19
CA LEU A 474 -2.47 -3.08 -12.66
C LEU A 474 -1.91 -1.78 -13.26
N ALA A 475 -1.44 -0.83 -12.44
CA ALA A 475 -1.05 0.52 -12.87
C ALA A 475 0.42 0.88 -12.60
N VAL A 476 1.29 -0.09 -12.34
CA VAL A 476 2.75 0.14 -12.28
C VAL A 476 3.34 0.02 -13.69
N THR A 477 3.08 1.04 -14.50
CA THR A 477 3.36 1.07 -15.94
C THR A 477 4.22 2.29 -16.33
N ASP A 478 4.70 2.34 -17.58
CA ASP A 478 5.54 3.44 -18.08
C ASP A 478 4.77 4.76 -18.16
N GLU A 479 3.51 4.68 -18.58
CA GLU A 479 2.56 5.81 -18.53
C GLU A 479 1.24 5.36 -17.92
N VAL A 480 0.58 6.28 -17.23
CA VAL A 480 -0.78 6.12 -16.73
C VAL A 480 -1.64 7.23 -17.34
N TRP A 481 -2.63 6.83 -18.12
CA TRP A 481 -3.63 7.73 -18.70
C TRP A 481 -4.93 7.62 -17.94
N MET A 482 -5.71 8.67 -17.95
CA MET A 482 -6.94 8.71 -17.17
C MET A 482 -8.04 9.44 -17.93
N MET A 483 -9.21 8.82 -18.01
CA MET A 483 -10.40 9.48 -18.52
C MET A 483 -10.73 10.71 -17.67
N GLU A 484 -11.21 11.78 -18.28
CA GLU A 484 -11.47 13.06 -17.60
C GLU A 484 -12.41 12.94 -16.39
N ASN A 485 -13.40 12.04 -16.46
CA ASN A 485 -14.35 11.79 -15.37
C ASN A 485 -14.07 10.50 -14.58
N ALA A 486 -12.92 9.86 -14.77
CA ALA A 486 -12.45 8.82 -13.90
C ALA A 486 -11.94 9.38 -12.56
N THR A 487 -11.74 8.51 -11.58
CA THR A 487 -11.15 8.86 -10.26
C THR A 487 -10.02 7.90 -9.92
N TYR A 488 -8.98 8.40 -9.25
CA TYR A 488 -7.91 7.55 -8.74
C TYR A 488 -7.54 7.97 -7.32
N SER A 489 -7.64 7.06 -6.37
CA SER A 489 -7.52 7.40 -4.95
C SER A 489 -7.09 6.23 -4.10
N ILE A 490 -6.56 6.54 -2.91
CA ILE A 490 -6.14 5.58 -1.90
C ILE A 490 -7.31 4.77 -1.30
N LEU A 491 -8.51 5.36 -1.27
CA LEU A 491 -9.76 4.74 -0.80
C LEU A 491 -10.96 5.57 -1.29
N SER A 492 -12.18 5.06 -1.11
CA SER A 492 -13.38 5.82 -1.48
C SER A 492 -13.55 7.08 -0.62
N PRO A 493 -14.18 8.16 -1.14
CA PRO A 493 -14.48 9.35 -0.36
C PRO A 493 -15.31 9.06 0.90
N GLU A 494 -16.23 8.11 0.84
CA GLU A 494 -17.02 7.65 1.98
C GLU A 494 -16.14 7.00 3.05
N GLY A 495 -15.20 6.14 2.62
CA GLY A 495 -14.23 5.50 3.51
C GLY A 495 -13.30 6.52 4.17
N PHE A 496 -12.80 7.48 3.39
CA PHE A 496 -11.97 8.57 3.89
C PHE A 496 -12.69 9.39 4.98
N ALA A 497 -13.90 9.86 4.69
CA ALA A 497 -14.71 10.62 5.63
C ALA A 497 -15.06 9.81 6.89
N SER A 498 -15.41 8.54 6.74
CA SER A 498 -15.72 7.65 7.87
C SER A 498 -14.52 7.42 8.78
N ILE A 499 -13.33 7.21 8.22
CA ILE A 499 -12.13 6.88 8.99
C ILE A 499 -11.54 8.13 9.64
N LEU A 500 -11.35 9.22 8.89
CA LEU A 500 -10.68 10.42 9.39
C LEU A 500 -11.61 11.36 10.14
N TRP A 501 -12.83 11.56 9.64
CA TRP A 501 -13.78 12.53 10.21
C TRP A 501 -14.89 11.89 11.03
N LYS A 502 -14.94 10.54 11.10
CA LYS A 502 -15.98 9.79 11.79
C LYS A 502 -17.41 10.06 11.27
N ASP A 503 -17.52 10.57 10.06
CA ASP A 503 -18.79 10.89 9.41
C ASP A 503 -18.75 10.62 7.91
N GLY A 504 -19.24 9.46 7.48
CA GLY A 504 -19.30 9.05 6.06
C GLY A 504 -20.21 9.93 5.21
N LYS A 505 -21.12 10.73 5.82
CA LYS A 505 -21.98 11.65 5.07
C LYS A 505 -21.22 12.83 4.46
N ARG A 506 -20.01 13.10 4.93
CA ARG A 506 -19.12 14.15 4.39
C ARG A 506 -18.30 13.68 3.17
N ALA A 507 -18.70 12.62 2.49
CA ALA A 507 -18.03 12.08 1.33
C ALA A 507 -17.80 13.12 0.20
N LYS A 508 -18.76 14.04 -0.01
CA LYS A 508 -18.63 15.13 -0.98
C LYS A 508 -17.45 16.05 -0.67
N GLU A 509 -17.34 16.46 0.57
CA GLU A 509 -16.23 17.29 1.05
C GLU A 509 -14.91 16.52 0.98
N ALA A 510 -14.93 15.23 1.36
CA ALA A 510 -13.77 14.36 1.27
C ALA A 510 -13.23 14.27 -0.17
N SER A 511 -14.11 14.15 -1.18
CA SER A 511 -13.69 14.04 -2.57
C SER A 511 -12.89 15.25 -3.07
N GLU A 512 -13.19 16.45 -2.57
CA GLU A 512 -12.44 17.67 -2.92
C GLU A 512 -11.05 17.71 -2.23
N VAL A 513 -10.99 17.28 -0.96
CA VAL A 513 -9.74 17.26 -0.19
C VAL A 513 -8.77 16.21 -0.71
N MET A 514 -9.28 15.06 -1.15
CA MET A 514 -8.48 13.91 -1.57
C MET A 514 -7.73 14.09 -2.90
N LYS A 515 -8.05 15.12 -3.69
CA LYS A 515 -7.41 15.40 -5.00
C LYS A 515 -7.41 14.18 -5.94
N ILE A 516 -8.60 13.61 -6.16
CA ILE A 516 -8.78 12.34 -6.87
C ILE A 516 -9.11 12.47 -8.37
N THR A 517 -9.21 13.69 -8.88
CA THR A 517 -9.62 13.95 -10.27
C THR A 517 -8.43 13.90 -11.23
N ALA A 518 -8.68 13.62 -12.50
CA ALA A 518 -7.65 13.59 -13.53
C ALA A 518 -6.83 14.89 -13.59
N LYS A 519 -7.48 16.05 -13.39
CA LYS A 519 -6.82 17.35 -13.33
C LYS A 519 -5.84 17.46 -12.17
N ASP A 520 -6.26 17.03 -10.97
CA ASP A 520 -5.42 17.05 -9.77
C ASP A 520 -4.22 16.13 -9.94
N LEU A 521 -4.46 14.90 -10.39
CA LEU A 521 -3.43 13.87 -10.54
C LEU A 521 -2.42 14.21 -11.66
N LYS A 522 -2.86 14.90 -12.71
CA LYS A 522 -1.96 15.46 -13.73
C LYS A 522 -1.05 16.54 -13.14
N LYS A 523 -1.61 17.41 -12.29
CA LYS A 523 -0.84 18.44 -11.58
C LYS A 523 0.18 17.83 -10.62
N LEU A 524 -0.20 16.74 -9.93
CA LEU A 524 0.68 15.99 -9.04
C LEU A 524 1.67 15.07 -9.78
N GLN A 525 1.64 15.04 -11.11
CA GLN A 525 2.50 14.18 -11.95
C GLN A 525 2.33 12.67 -11.69
N ILE A 526 1.16 12.27 -11.19
CA ILE A 526 0.80 10.85 -10.96
C ILE A 526 0.37 10.18 -12.28
N ILE A 527 -0.22 10.97 -13.19
CA ILE A 527 -0.64 10.50 -14.51
C ILE A 527 0.02 11.34 -15.62
N GLU A 528 0.30 10.70 -16.75
CA GLU A 528 0.94 11.34 -17.90
C GLU A 528 -0.07 12.00 -18.84
N LYS A 529 -1.32 11.51 -18.89
CA LYS A 529 -2.32 11.98 -19.84
C LYS A 529 -3.72 12.00 -19.29
N VAL A 530 -4.51 12.99 -19.72
CA VAL A 530 -5.97 13.04 -19.52
C VAL A 530 -6.63 12.84 -20.87
N ILE A 531 -7.47 11.80 -20.98
CA ILE A 531 -8.32 11.53 -22.14
C ILE A 531 -9.61 12.30 -21.94
N ARG A 532 -9.94 13.14 -22.91
CA ARG A 532 -11.07 14.07 -22.80
C ARG A 532 -12.41 13.36 -22.91
N GLU A 533 -13.36 13.84 -22.13
CA GLU A 533 -14.77 13.45 -22.21
C GLU A 533 -15.61 14.71 -22.42
N PRO A 534 -15.88 15.12 -23.68
CA PRO A 534 -16.75 16.26 -23.96
C PRO A 534 -18.12 16.10 -23.31
N GLU A 535 -18.61 14.87 -23.25
CA GLU A 535 -19.73 14.37 -22.43
C GLU A 535 -19.30 13.12 -21.68
N PRO A 536 -19.96 12.76 -20.55
CA PRO A 536 -19.64 11.52 -19.85
C PRO A 536 -19.65 10.32 -20.81
N ALA A 537 -18.59 9.51 -20.74
CA ALA A 537 -18.44 8.34 -21.62
C ALA A 537 -19.63 7.38 -21.45
N ASN A 538 -20.20 6.96 -22.56
CA ASN A 538 -21.27 5.98 -22.69
C ASN A 538 -21.07 5.17 -23.98
N GLU A 539 -21.88 4.16 -24.21
CA GLU A 539 -21.73 3.29 -25.41
C GLU A 539 -21.93 4.04 -26.74
N GLU A 540 -22.66 5.19 -26.78
CA GLU A 540 -22.92 5.96 -27.96
C GLU A 540 -21.71 6.80 -28.39
N ASN A 541 -21.03 7.45 -27.45
CA ASN A 541 -19.86 8.29 -27.72
C ASN A 541 -18.52 7.54 -27.58
N LEU A 542 -18.54 6.27 -27.16
CA LEU A 542 -17.35 5.45 -27.04
C LEU A 542 -16.51 5.34 -28.34
N PRO A 543 -17.07 5.23 -29.54
CA PRO A 543 -16.27 5.16 -30.77
C PRO A 543 -15.36 6.37 -30.97
N GLU A 544 -15.83 7.59 -30.67
CA GLU A 544 -15.00 8.82 -30.76
C GLU A 544 -13.87 8.83 -29.73
N ILE A 545 -14.18 8.41 -28.51
CA ILE A 545 -13.18 8.30 -27.42
C ILE A 545 -12.16 7.21 -27.76
N ALA A 546 -12.60 6.10 -28.30
CA ALA A 546 -11.72 4.99 -28.70
C ALA A 546 -10.74 5.40 -29.80
N GLU A 547 -11.16 6.26 -30.73
CA GLU A 547 -10.25 6.78 -31.77
C GLU A 547 -9.15 7.66 -31.15
N GLU A 548 -9.48 8.56 -30.21
CA GLU A 548 -8.44 9.31 -29.45
C GLU A 548 -7.48 8.37 -28.73
N ILE A 549 -8.00 7.31 -28.09
CA ILE A 549 -7.16 6.31 -27.42
C ILE A 549 -6.26 5.57 -28.42
N ARG A 550 -6.79 5.23 -29.62
CA ARG A 550 -6.01 4.57 -30.68
C ARG A 550 -4.86 5.44 -31.19
N GLU A 551 -5.11 6.73 -31.45
CA GLU A 551 -4.07 7.68 -31.88
C GLU A 551 -2.97 7.81 -30.80
N ASP A 552 -3.36 7.93 -29.55
CA ASP A 552 -2.45 8.06 -28.42
C ASP A 552 -1.62 6.81 -28.20
N LEU A 553 -2.27 5.63 -28.29
CA LEU A 553 -1.61 4.34 -28.12
C LEU A 553 -0.60 4.09 -29.26
N ASP A 554 -0.93 4.43 -30.50
CA ASP A 554 0.01 4.37 -31.62
C ASP A 554 1.24 5.25 -31.35
N GLY A 555 1.03 6.49 -30.89
CA GLY A 555 2.11 7.40 -30.52
C GLY A 555 2.98 6.86 -29.38
N PHE A 556 2.38 6.29 -28.33
CA PHE A 556 3.07 5.67 -27.22
C PHE A 556 3.92 4.47 -27.67
N LEU A 557 3.32 3.56 -28.44
CA LEU A 557 4.00 2.36 -28.92
C LEU A 557 5.19 2.70 -29.84
N ARG A 558 5.01 3.63 -30.77
CA ARG A 558 6.10 4.09 -31.65
C ARG A 558 7.27 4.68 -30.86
N LYS A 559 7.00 5.50 -29.83
CA LYS A 559 8.02 6.06 -28.95
C LYS A 559 8.73 4.99 -28.15
N SER A 560 7.97 4.03 -27.62
CA SER A 560 8.51 2.99 -26.74
C SER A 560 9.30 1.93 -27.49
N CYS A 561 8.95 1.63 -28.76
CA CYS A 561 9.73 0.72 -29.61
C CYS A 561 11.14 1.24 -29.97
N GLN A 562 11.44 2.51 -29.71
CA GLN A 562 12.78 3.09 -29.90
C GLN A 562 13.71 2.88 -28.70
N LYS A 563 13.19 2.36 -27.59
CA LYS A 563 13.92 2.17 -26.34
C LYS A 563 14.46 0.74 -26.21
N THR A 564 15.60 0.60 -25.55
CA THR A 564 16.07 -0.73 -25.13
C THR A 564 15.22 -1.25 -23.96
N ARG A 565 15.32 -2.54 -23.69
CA ARG A 565 14.63 -3.18 -22.55
C ARG A 565 15.03 -2.55 -21.22
N GLU A 566 16.32 -2.28 -21.06
CA GLU A 566 16.89 -1.64 -19.87
C GLU A 566 16.38 -0.20 -19.72
N GLN A 567 16.29 0.57 -20.81
CA GLN A 567 15.74 1.93 -20.78
C GLN A 567 14.28 1.95 -20.36
N ILE A 568 13.47 0.99 -20.81
CA ILE A 568 12.05 0.88 -20.41
C ILE A 568 11.94 0.67 -18.89
N VAL A 569 12.71 -0.27 -18.35
CA VAL A 569 12.70 -0.58 -16.91
C VAL A 569 13.21 0.60 -16.08
N GLU A 570 14.34 1.21 -16.50
CA GLU A 570 14.93 2.33 -15.77
C GLU A 570 14.05 3.58 -15.79
N GLU A 571 13.44 3.94 -16.92
CA GLU A 571 12.51 5.09 -16.99
C GLU A 571 11.26 4.86 -16.12
N ARG A 572 10.75 3.61 -16.07
CA ARG A 572 9.65 3.24 -15.16
C ARG A 572 10.07 3.36 -13.71
N TYR A 573 11.26 2.86 -13.35
CA TYR A 573 11.82 3.03 -12.01
C TYR A 573 11.92 4.50 -11.64
N GLU A 574 12.54 5.33 -12.47
CA GLU A 574 12.70 6.76 -12.26
C GLU A 574 11.36 7.51 -12.17
N ARG A 575 10.34 7.03 -12.89
CA ARG A 575 8.99 7.58 -12.79
C ARG A 575 8.43 7.44 -11.37
N PHE A 576 8.44 6.24 -10.82
CA PHE A 576 7.95 6.00 -9.46
C PHE A 576 8.90 6.55 -8.39
N ARG A 577 10.19 6.59 -8.67
CA ARG A 577 11.21 7.15 -7.77
C ARG A 577 10.98 8.63 -7.46
N ARG A 578 10.42 9.38 -8.38
CA ARG A 578 10.11 10.80 -8.24
C ARG A 578 8.81 11.08 -7.47
N MET A 579 7.93 10.11 -7.27
CA MET A 579 6.66 10.24 -6.56
C MET A 579 6.89 10.16 -5.02
#